data_1e5f39724a4ea0b3fb3ce70873593253
#
_entry.id   1e5f39724a4ea0b3fb3ce70873593253
#
_cell.length_a   1.000
_cell.length_b   1.000
_cell.length_c   1.000
_cell.angle_alpha   90.00
_cell.angle_beta   90.00
_cell.angle_gamma   90.00
#
_symmetry.space_group_name_H-M   'P 1'
#
loop_
_entity.id
_entity.type
_entity.pdbx_description
1 polymer ?
#
loop_
_entity_poly.entity_id
_entity_poly.type
_entity_poly.pdbx_seq_one_letter_code
_entity_poly.pdbx_strand_id
1 'polypeptide(L)'
;LHRVDRRQRQMCIRDRVKPQRELLLEVDEWTWEVGSRATDYPSDWFIEPHSHTKHQLIYAIKGLMIVESGNECWTVPPSRGVWMPCGQVHAIRCVGDVKMRSVFVRIDAATGLPLQSKAISISPLLSELIKASVGFTAPFAKDSREARVMRLILDEICVLPTLPLKLSQPSDQRLRVICTALHERPDDNATVADWGVQLGVDEKTIQRLFRKETGMTFGQWRQQARLMQALERIALGERIIDVAGALGYDSPSAFASMFKRQFGTTPSQFFR
;
A
#
# COMPACT_ATOMS: atom_id res chain seq x y z
N LEU A 1 -16.01 11.78 26.84
CA LEU A 1 -14.72 11.36 27.45
C LEU A 1 -13.72 10.78 26.43
N HIS A 2 -14.18 10.09 25.36
CA HIS A 2 -13.29 9.46 24.35
C HIS A 2 -12.58 10.42 23.37
N ARG A 3 -13.06 11.65 23.20
CA ARG A 3 -12.50 12.60 22.22
C ARG A 3 -11.28 13.38 22.73
N VAL A 4 -11.17 13.57 24.04
CA VAL A 4 -10.04 14.28 24.68
C VAL A 4 -8.81 13.38 24.78
N ASP A 5 -9.03 12.10 25.07
CA ASP A 5 -7.95 11.10 25.20
C ASP A 5 -7.21 10.83 23.87
N ARG A 6 -7.90 10.85 22.72
CA ARG A 6 -7.28 10.74 21.39
C ARG A 6 -6.35 11.92 21.06
N ARG A 7 -6.75 13.16 21.39
CA ARG A 7 -5.90 14.34 21.13
C ARG A 7 -4.66 14.38 22.05
N GLN A 8 -4.79 13.97 23.30
CA GLN A 8 -3.66 13.90 24.22
C GLN A 8 -2.68 12.79 23.85
N ARG A 9 -3.15 11.60 23.43
CA ARG A 9 -2.29 10.53 22.91
C ARG A 9 -1.56 10.95 21.63
N GLN A 10 -2.24 11.64 20.71
CA GLN A 10 -1.60 12.18 19.50
C GLN A 10 -0.53 13.24 19.82
N MET A 11 -0.72 14.07 20.86
CA MET A 11 0.25 15.07 21.29
C MET A 11 1.50 14.42 21.90
N CYS A 12 1.35 13.41 22.78
CA CYS A 12 2.49 12.71 23.38
C CYS A 12 3.27 11.81 22.39
N ILE A 13 2.65 11.43 21.28
CA ILE A 13 3.28 10.60 20.23
C ILE A 13 4.04 11.49 19.24
N ARG A 14 3.57 12.71 19.00
CA ARG A 14 4.23 13.70 18.13
C ARG A 14 5.67 14.03 18.57
N ASP A 15 5.94 13.98 19.87
CA ASP A 15 7.27 14.28 20.44
C ASP A 15 8.30 13.15 20.21
N ARG A 16 7.87 11.96 19.77
CA ARG A 16 8.76 10.81 19.51
C ARG A 16 9.12 10.59 18.04
N VAL A 17 8.37 11.18 17.12
CA VAL A 17 8.65 11.12 15.69
C VAL A 17 9.10 12.50 15.24
N LYS A 18 10.28 12.59 14.61
CA LYS A 18 10.74 13.86 14.01
C LYS A 18 9.63 14.44 13.13
N PRO A 19 9.46 15.78 13.07
CA PRO A 19 8.52 16.38 12.14
C PRO A 19 8.70 15.81 10.73
N GLN A 20 7.62 15.44 10.08
CA GLN A 20 7.65 14.82 8.76
C GLN A 20 8.52 15.60 7.78
N ARG A 21 8.45 16.94 7.81
CA ARG A 21 9.21 17.83 6.93
C ARG A 21 10.72 17.65 7.10
N GLU A 22 11.22 17.47 8.32
CA GLU A 22 12.65 17.23 8.57
C GLU A 22 13.08 15.86 8.03
N LEU A 23 12.23 14.84 8.22
CA LEU A 23 12.50 13.50 7.71
C LEU A 23 12.60 13.45 6.17
N LEU A 24 11.78 14.25 5.47
CA LEU A 24 11.77 14.33 4.01
C LEU A 24 13.01 15.05 3.50
N LEU A 25 13.33 16.22 4.06
CA LEU A 25 14.52 17.01 3.69
C LEU A 25 15.81 16.20 3.87
N GLU A 26 15.94 15.48 4.97
CA GLU A 26 17.13 14.66 5.24
C GLU A 26 17.38 13.62 4.15
N VAL A 27 16.33 12.95 3.64
CA VAL A 27 16.47 11.95 2.57
C VAL A 27 16.83 12.57 1.24
N ASP A 28 16.25 13.72 0.92
CA ASP A 28 16.51 14.41 -0.35
C ASP A 28 17.94 14.99 -0.43
N GLU A 29 18.55 15.32 0.69
CA GLU A 29 19.94 15.77 0.79
C GLU A 29 20.98 14.64 0.61
N TRP A 30 20.58 13.37 0.67
CA TRP A 30 21.51 12.26 0.48
C TRP A 30 22.14 12.27 -0.91
N THR A 31 23.46 12.16 -0.96
CA THR A 31 24.23 12.18 -2.22
C THR A 31 24.55 10.80 -2.78
N TRP A 32 24.40 9.75 -1.98
CA TRP A 32 24.65 8.36 -2.38
C TRP A 32 23.51 7.76 -3.22
N GLU A 33 23.84 6.70 -3.95
CA GLU A 33 22.94 6.09 -4.94
C GLU A 33 21.71 5.43 -4.32
N VAL A 34 21.90 4.72 -3.21
CA VAL A 34 20.86 3.97 -2.50
C VAL A 34 21.00 4.15 -1.01
N GLY A 35 19.91 4.38 -0.31
CA GLY A 35 19.88 4.48 1.13
C GLY A 35 18.62 3.84 1.70
N SER A 36 18.71 3.32 2.91
CA SER A 36 17.58 2.74 3.63
C SER A 36 17.27 3.51 4.91
N ARG A 37 15.99 3.60 5.24
CA ARG A 37 15.52 4.28 6.43
C ARG A 37 14.53 3.41 7.20
N ALA A 38 14.67 3.38 8.52
CA ALA A 38 13.70 2.82 9.45
C ALA A 38 12.93 3.93 10.14
N THR A 39 11.60 3.83 10.13
CA THR A 39 10.72 4.71 10.91
C THR A 39 9.57 3.87 11.43
N ASP A 40 9.29 3.95 12.72
CA ASP A 40 8.18 3.26 13.35
C ASP A 40 7.05 4.26 13.61
N TYR A 41 5.85 3.93 13.16
CA TYR A 41 4.66 4.77 13.30
C TYR A 41 3.60 4.06 14.12
N PRO A 42 2.87 4.80 14.99
CA PRO A 42 1.74 4.25 15.72
C PRO A 42 0.55 4.04 14.80
N SER A 43 -0.44 3.27 15.28
CA SER A 43 -1.71 3.11 14.58
C SER A 43 -2.37 4.46 14.26
N ASP A 44 -3.04 4.52 13.12
CA ASP A 44 -3.76 5.69 12.62
C ASP A 44 -2.87 6.92 12.32
N TRP A 45 -1.55 6.73 12.24
CA TRP A 45 -0.65 7.80 11.79
C TRP A 45 -0.87 8.09 10.32
N PHE A 46 -0.92 9.37 9.98
CA PHE A 46 -1.05 9.83 8.61
C PHE A 46 0.19 10.62 8.20
N ILE A 47 0.81 10.19 7.11
CA ILE A 47 1.91 10.87 6.46
C ILE A 47 1.29 11.70 5.32
N GLU A 48 1.31 13.01 5.50
CA GLU A 48 0.71 13.98 4.58
C GLU A 48 1.25 13.85 3.14
N PRO A 49 0.50 14.31 2.13
CA PRO A 49 0.95 14.29 0.75
C PRO A 49 2.32 14.94 0.59
N HIS A 50 3.27 14.21 0.00
CA HIS A 50 4.64 14.64 -0.25
C HIS A 50 5.23 13.92 -1.45
N SER A 51 6.39 14.37 -1.90
CA SER A 51 7.19 13.70 -2.93
C SER A 51 8.67 13.77 -2.59
N HIS A 52 9.48 12.94 -3.22
CA HIS A 52 10.95 12.91 -3.06
C HIS A 52 11.66 13.19 -4.37
N THR A 53 12.89 13.68 -4.29
CA THR A 53 13.83 13.79 -5.43
C THR A 53 14.42 12.43 -5.82
N LYS A 54 14.08 11.37 -5.10
CA LYS A 54 14.52 9.98 -5.30
C LYS A 54 13.33 9.08 -5.56
N HIS A 55 13.55 7.96 -6.21
CA HIS A 55 12.59 6.84 -6.16
C HIS A 55 12.51 6.30 -4.73
N GLN A 56 11.35 5.79 -4.35
CA GLN A 56 11.16 5.18 -3.03
C GLN A 56 10.51 3.80 -3.15
N LEU A 57 11.07 2.81 -2.50
CA LEU A 57 10.38 1.58 -2.16
C LEU A 57 9.77 1.74 -0.77
N ILE A 58 8.44 1.85 -0.71
CA ILE A 58 7.66 1.92 0.53
C ILE A 58 7.40 0.47 0.98
N TYR A 59 7.97 0.07 2.10
CA TYR A 59 7.86 -1.28 2.65
C TYR A 59 7.73 -1.22 4.17
N ALA A 60 7.02 -2.16 4.78
CA ALA A 60 6.95 -2.33 6.22
C ALA A 60 7.11 -3.81 6.61
N ILE A 61 7.85 -4.05 7.69
CA ILE A 61 8.04 -5.40 8.25
C ILE A 61 6.92 -5.79 9.22
N LYS A 62 6.10 -4.82 9.65
CA LYS A 62 4.94 -5.02 10.54
C LYS A 62 3.91 -3.92 10.25
N GLY A 63 2.63 -4.25 10.47
CA GLY A 63 1.50 -3.37 10.24
C GLY A 63 1.09 -3.33 8.76
N LEU A 64 0.12 -2.50 8.44
CA LEU A 64 -0.37 -2.34 7.08
C LEU A 64 -0.37 -0.85 6.72
N MET A 65 -0.01 -0.52 5.50
CA MET A 65 -0.04 0.84 4.98
C MET A 65 -1.05 0.96 3.85
N ILE A 66 -1.81 2.04 3.85
CA ILE A 66 -2.60 2.48 2.71
C ILE A 66 -1.82 3.63 2.06
N VAL A 67 -1.37 3.42 0.84
CA VAL A 67 -0.59 4.40 0.07
C VAL A 67 -1.48 4.96 -1.03
N GLU A 68 -1.61 6.27 -1.09
CA GLU A 68 -2.43 6.98 -2.07
C GLU A 68 -1.55 7.86 -2.95
N SER A 69 -1.81 7.87 -4.26
CA SER A 69 -1.13 8.74 -5.22
C SER A 69 -2.03 9.00 -6.44
N GLY A 70 -2.44 10.24 -6.64
CA GLY A 70 -3.42 10.59 -7.66
C GLY A 70 -4.73 9.83 -7.46
N ASN A 71 -5.16 9.09 -8.48
CA ASN A 71 -6.37 8.27 -8.43
C ASN A 71 -6.07 6.80 -8.05
N GLU A 72 -4.89 6.50 -7.59
CA GLU A 72 -4.47 5.14 -7.26
C GLU A 72 -4.31 4.96 -5.75
N CYS A 73 -4.77 3.83 -5.24
CA CYS A 73 -4.66 3.45 -3.84
C CYS A 73 -4.09 2.03 -3.76
N TRP A 74 -3.07 1.83 -2.94
CA TRP A 74 -2.45 0.54 -2.67
C TRP A 74 -2.61 0.17 -1.21
N THR A 75 -3.04 -1.05 -0.96
CA THR A 75 -3.01 -1.66 0.38
C THR A 75 -1.75 -2.51 0.49
N VAL A 76 -0.86 -2.14 1.39
CA VAL A 76 0.51 -2.66 1.50
C VAL A 76 0.69 -3.40 2.82
N PRO A 77 0.44 -4.72 2.85
CA PRO A 77 0.69 -5.55 4.02
C PRO A 77 2.19 -5.90 4.13
N PRO A 78 2.63 -6.49 5.24
CA PRO A 78 3.96 -7.10 5.35
C PRO A 78 4.24 -8.05 4.18
N SER A 79 5.49 -8.22 3.78
CA SER A 79 5.91 -8.96 2.59
C SER A 79 5.54 -8.34 1.23
N ARG A 80 4.96 -7.14 1.22
CA ARG A 80 4.66 -6.38 0.01
C ARG A 80 5.23 -4.97 0.13
N GLY A 81 5.53 -4.34 -1.01
CA GLY A 81 5.98 -2.95 -1.07
C GLY A 81 5.33 -2.21 -2.23
N VAL A 82 5.39 -0.89 -2.20
CA VAL A 82 5.05 -0.05 -3.34
C VAL A 82 6.29 0.69 -3.78
N TRP A 83 6.62 0.54 -5.05
CA TRP A 83 7.61 1.35 -5.73
C TRP A 83 6.96 2.66 -6.15
N MET A 84 7.54 3.76 -5.71
CA MET A 84 7.10 5.12 -6.01
C MET A 84 8.21 5.85 -6.78
N PRO A 85 7.98 6.22 -8.05
CA PRO A 85 8.95 6.99 -8.82
C PRO A 85 9.26 8.36 -8.20
N CYS A 86 10.44 8.89 -8.50
CA CYS A 86 10.85 10.24 -8.16
C CYS A 86 9.79 11.28 -8.57
N GLY A 87 9.53 12.26 -7.71
CA GLY A 87 8.59 13.36 -7.95
C GLY A 87 7.10 12.98 -7.83
N GLN A 88 6.78 11.70 -7.68
CA GLN A 88 5.40 11.26 -7.54
C GLN A 88 4.85 11.62 -6.15
N VAL A 89 3.83 12.49 -6.13
CA VAL A 89 3.16 12.86 -4.86
C VAL A 89 2.39 11.68 -4.31
N HIS A 90 2.59 11.39 -3.02
CA HIS A 90 1.90 10.31 -2.33
C HIS A 90 1.67 10.62 -0.85
N ALA A 91 0.65 9.98 -0.27
CA ALA A 91 0.31 10.01 1.15
C ALA A 91 0.24 8.59 1.69
N ILE A 92 0.45 8.42 3.00
CA ILE A 92 0.44 7.09 3.61
C ILE A 92 -0.38 7.14 4.91
N ARG A 93 -1.37 6.24 5.03
CA ARG A 93 -2.09 5.98 6.29
C ARG A 93 -1.62 4.66 6.88
N CYS A 94 -1.22 4.69 8.14
CA CYS A 94 -0.80 3.52 8.89
C CYS A 94 -2.00 2.83 9.55
N VAL A 95 -2.09 1.49 9.42
CA VAL A 95 -3.12 0.65 10.03
C VAL A 95 -2.44 -0.33 10.98
N GLY A 96 -2.77 -0.23 12.27
CA GLY A 96 -1.98 -0.85 13.33
C GLY A 96 -0.61 -0.18 13.49
N ASP A 97 0.23 -0.71 14.37
CA ASP A 97 1.61 -0.24 14.54
C ASP A 97 2.44 -0.63 13.33
N VAL A 98 2.97 0.34 12.59
CA VAL A 98 3.73 0.14 11.36
C VAL A 98 5.22 0.28 11.63
N LYS A 99 5.99 -0.74 11.28
CA LYS A 99 7.45 -0.68 11.22
C LYS A 99 7.90 -0.51 9.78
N MET A 100 7.97 0.74 9.32
CA MET A 100 8.35 1.07 7.96
C MET A 100 9.87 0.93 7.75
N ARG A 101 10.24 0.42 6.58
CA ARG A 101 11.63 0.24 6.13
C ARG A 101 11.71 0.65 4.66
N SER A 102 11.82 1.94 4.43
CA SER A 102 11.89 2.49 3.07
C SER A 102 13.30 2.40 2.49
N VAL A 103 13.37 2.17 1.19
CA VAL A 103 14.60 2.29 0.40
C VAL A 103 14.44 3.47 -0.56
N PHE A 104 15.42 4.36 -0.58
CA PHE A 104 15.46 5.52 -1.46
C PHE A 104 16.57 5.33 -2.49
N VAL A 105 16.25 5.54 -3.75
CA VAL A 105 17.11 5.25 -4.89
C VAL A 105 17.24 6.50 -5.75
N ARG A 106 18.47 6.95 -5.97
CA ARG A 106 18.74 8.07 -6.87
C ARG A 106 18.32 7.69 -8.31
N ILE A 107 17.85 8.64 -9.08
CA ILE A 107 17.24 8.41 -10.41
C ILE A 107 18.21 7.77 -11.41
N ASP A 108 19.51 7.96 -11.23
CA ASP A 108 20.58 7.43 -12.08
C ASP A 108 21.33 6.24 -11.47
N ALA A 109 20.87 5.70 -10.34
CA ALA A 109 21.56 4.65 -9.60
C ALA A 109 21.59 3.30 -10.35
N ALA A 110 20.59 3.01 -11.17
CA ALA A 110 20.54 1.80 -11.98
C ALA A 110 19.69 1.98 -13.25
N THR A 111 20.04 1.25 -14.30
CA THR A 111 19.19 1.08 -15.48
C THR A 111 18.11 0.04 -15.21
N GLY A 112 16.90 0.22 -15.77
CA GLY A 112 15.80 -0.75 -15.64
C GLY A 112 14.92 -0.57 -14.41
N LEU A 113 15.11 0.47 -13.60
CA LEU A 113 14.19 0.81 -12.52
C LEU A 113 12.80 1.14 -13.08
N PRO A 114 11.71 0.74 -12.37
CA PRO A 114 10.37 0.99 -12.86
C PRO A 114 10.06 2.49 -12.95
N LEU A 115 9.49 2.91 -14.08
CA LEU A 115 9.11 4.31 -14.32
C LEU A 115 7.71 4.65 -13.81
N GLN A 116 6.92 3.65 -13.39
CA GLN A 116 5.57 3.82 -12.89
C GLN A 116 5.42 3.24 -11.49
N SER A 117 4.50 3.81 -10.72
CA SER A 117 4.13 3.28 -9.41
C SER A 117 3.55 1.88 -9.55
N LYS A 118 4.04 0.94 -8.76
CA LYS A 118 3.57 -0.44 -8.78
C LYS A 118 3.75 -1.13 -7.42
N ALA A 119 2.82 -2.01 -7.09
CA ALA A 119 3.00 -2.92 -5.96
C ALA A 119 3.93 -4.08 -6.38
N ILE A 120 4.86 -4.43 -5.51
CA ILE A 120 5.83 -5.51 -5.72
C ILE A 120 5.82 -6.50 -4.56
N SER A 121 6.16 -7.75 -4.85
CA SER A 121 6.39 -8.75 -3.81
C SER A 121 7.78 -8.54 -3.20
N ILE A 122 7.89 -8.55 -1.90
CA ILE A 122 9.18 -8.48 -1.21
C ILE A 122 9.65 -9.91 -0.95
N SER A 123 10.73 -10.33 -1.62
CA SER A 123 11.34 -11.63 -1.37
C SER A 123 11.93 -11.71 0.04
N PRO A 124 12.06 -12.90 0.65
CA PRO A 124 12.78 -13.05 1.91
C PRO A 124 14.19 -12.45 1.86
N LEU A 125 14.89 -12.62 0.73
CA LEU A 125 16.22 -12.05 0.52
C LEU A 125 16.16 -10.51 0.57
N LEU A 126 15.29 -9.88 -0.21
CA LEU A 126 15.16 -8.41 -0.22
C LEU A 126 14.78 -7.87 1.16
N SER A 127 13.88 -8.55 1.90
CA SER A 127 13.51 -8.17 3.26
C SER A 127 14.72 -8.13 4.19
N GLU A 128 15.57 -9.17 4.18
CA GLU A 128 16.76 -9.23 5.04
C GLU A 128 17.83 -8.21 4.60
N LEU A 129 18.00 -8.00 3.30
CA LEU A 129 18.90 -6.95 2.79
C LEU A 129 18.48 -5.55 3.25
N ILE A 130 17.18 -5.24 3.16
CA ILE A 130 16.62 -3.95 3.62
C ILE A 130 16.83 -3.79 5.12
N LYS A 131 16.54 -4.81 5.93
CA LYS A 131 16.77 -4.77 7.39
C LYS A 131 18.23 -4.52 7.73
N ALA A 132 19.15 -5.22 7.06
CA ALA A 132 20.58 -5.06 7.25
C ALA A 132 21.09 -3.68 6.86
N SER A 133 20.52 -3.09 5.79
CA SER A 133 20.96 -1.81 5.23
C SER A 133 20.57 -0.57 6.05
N VAL A 134 19.54 -0.69 6.90
CA VAL A 134 19.08 0.42 7.77
C VAL A 134 20.18 0.95 8.71
N GLY A 135 21.11 0.09 9.12
CA GLY A 135 22.21 0.48 10.01
C GLY A 135 23.45 1.01 9.28
N PHE A 136 23.43 1.12 7.95
CA PHE A 136 24.59 1.55 7.20
C PHE A 136 24.74 3.07 7.22
N THR A 137 25.97 3.52 7.46
CA THR A 137 26.32 4.95 7.44
C THR A 137 27.12 5.24 6.18
N ALA A 138 26.55 6.03 5.29
CA ALA A 138 27.26 6.48 4.08
C ALA A 138 28.20 7.67 4.38
N PRO A 139 29.24 7.90 3.54
CA PRO A 139 29.54 7.16 2.30
C PRO A 139 30.24 5.82 2.54
N PHE A 140 30.00 4.85 1.65
CA PHE A 140 30.66 3.54 1.70
C PHE A 140 31.83 3.48 0.72
N ALA A 141 32.88 2.70 1.03
CA ALA A 141 33.89 2.35 0.05
C ALA A 141 33.25 1.52 -1.10
N LYS A 142 33.67 1.77 -2.35
CA LYS A 142 33.03 1.20 -3.55
C LYS A 142 32.90 -0.33 -3.52
N ASP A 143 33.87 -1.02 -2.93
CA ASP A 143 33.93 -2.48 -2.87
C ASP A 143 33.64 -3.01 -1.45
N SER A 144 33.05 -2.18 -0.58
CA SER A 144 32.68 -2.60 0.78
C SER A 144 31.49 -3.58 0.77
N ARG A 145 31.27 -4.25 1.91
CA ARG A 145 30.11 -5.10 2.12
C ARG A 145 28.80 -4.30 1.96
N GLU A 146 28.77 -3.09 2.48
CA GLU A 146 27.63 -2.18 2.43
C GLU A 146 27.28 -1.83 0.98
N ALA A 147 28.28 -1.48 0.16
CA ALA A 147 28.08 -1.19 -1.26
C ALA A 147 27.52 -2.39 -2.03
N ARG A 148 28.04 -3.62 -1.76
CA ARG A 148 27.50 -4.83 -2.39
C ARG A 148 26.06 -5.15 -1.96
N VAL A 149 25.71 -4.94 -0.70
CA VAL A 149 24.33 -5.10 -0.22
C VAL A 149 23.40 -4.11 -0.90
N MET A 150 23.77 -2.84 -1.01
CA MET A 150 22.97 -1.82 -1.70
C MET A 150 22.78 -2.14 -3.18
N ARG A 151 23.82 -2.66 -3.83
CA ARG A 151 23.74 -3.09 -5.23
C ARG A 151 22.77 -4.25 -5.39
N LEU A 152 22.82 -5.27 -4.51
CA LEU A 152 21.93 -6.39 -4.55
C LEU A 152 20.47 -6.00 -4.28
N ILE A 153 20.21 -4.97 -3.44
CA ILE A 153 18.87 -4.41 -3.27
C ILE A 153 18.34 -3.85 -4.61
N LEU A 154 19.16 -3.14 -5.38
CA LEU A 154 18.77 -2.64 -6.70
C LEU A 154 18.44 -3.78 -7.67
N ASP A 155 19.31 -4.80 -7.73
CA ASP A 155 19.11 -5.96 -8.59
C ASP A 155 17.78 -6.68 -8.26
N GLU A 156 17.49 -6.88 -6.98
CA GLU A 156 16.21 -7.45 -6.52
C GLU A 156 14.99 -6.58 -6.95
N ILE A 157 15.06 -5.27 -6.76
CA ILE A 157 13.95 -4.35 -7.14
C ILE A 157 13.64 -4.46 -8.65
N CYS A 158 14.66 -4.61 -9.49
CA CYS A 158 14.48 -4.69 -10.94
C CYS A 158 13.75 -5.97 -11.40
N VAL A 159 13.92 -7.08 -10.69
CA VAL A 159 13.41 -8.40 -11.11
C VAL A 159 12.09 -8.80 -10.45
N LEU A 160 11.64 -8.09 -9.42
CA LEU A 160 10.46 -8.48 -8.65
C LEU A 160 9.14 -8.36 -9.44
N PRO A 161 8.25 -9.36 -9.33
CA PRO A 161 6.98 -9.34 -10.02
C PRO A 161 6.04 -8.26 -9.46
N THR A 162 5.28 -7.64 -10.37
CA THR A 162 4.21 -6.70 -10.02
C THR A 162 2.99 -7.45 -9.48
N LEU A 163 2.34 -6.89 -8.46
CA LEU A 163 1.18 -7.47 -7.81
C LEU A 163 -0.09 -6.64 -8.03
N PRO A 164 -1.26 -7.28 -8.12
CA PRO A 164 -2.55 -6.59 -8.26
C PRO A 164 -3.06 -6.06 -6.90
N LEU A 165 -2.27 -5.25 -6.21
CA LEU A 165 -2.64 -4.63 -4.92
C LEU A 165 -3.07 -3.16 -5.09
N LYS A 166 -3.43 -2.79 -6.31
CA LYS A 166 -3.87 -1.45 -6.68
C LYS A 166 -5.39 -1.43 -6.86
N LEU A 167 -6.04 -0.42 -6.30
CA LEU A 167 -7.42 -0.07 -6.58
C LEU A 167 -7.45 1.32 -7.23
N SER A 168 -7.80 1.38 -8.52
CA SER A 168 -7.97 2.65 -9.22
C SER A 168 -9.32 3.26 -8.86
N GLN A 169 -9.31 4.51 -8.43
CA GLN A 169 -10.53 5.29 -8.16
C GLN A 169 -10.97 5.98 -9.44
N PRO A 170 -12.23 5.78 -9.88
CA PRO A 170 -12.71 6.42 -11.10
C PRO A 170 -12.92 7.93 -10.90
N SER A 171 -12.76 8.68 -11.99
CA SER A 171 -13.03 10.12 -12.03
C SER A 171 -14.49 10.44 -12.40
N ASP A 172 -15.16 9.56 -13.15
CA ASP A 172 -16.59 9.71 -13.52
C ASP A 172 -17.47 9.70 -12.27
N GLN A 173 -18.31 10.74 -12.12
CA GLN A 173 -19.13 10.93 -10.93
C GLN A 173 -20.09 9.77 -10.67
N ARG A 174 -20.64 9.12 -11.71
CA ARG A 174 -21.55 7.97 -11.58
C ARG A 174 -20.83 6.79 -10.98
N LEU A 175 -19.60 6.51 -11.46
CA LEU A 175 -18.78 5.44 -10.91
C LEU A 175 -18.34 5.74 -9.49
N ARG A 176 -18.04 7.00 -9.16
CA ARG A 176 -17.70 7.39 -7.78
C ARG A 176 -18.83 7.11 -6.80
N VAL A 177 -20.10 7.37 -7.20
CA VAL A 177 -21.27 7.02 -6.38
C VAL A 177 -21.28 5.52 -6.08
N ILE A 178 -21.09 4.67 -7.11
CA ILE A 178 -21.03 3.22 -6.94
C ILE A 178 -19.87 2.83 -6.02
N CYS A 179 -18.66 3.34 -6.28
CA CYS A 179 -17.47 3.01 -5.52
C CYS A 179 -17.57 3.42 -4.05
N THR A 180 -18.13 4.61 -3.77
CA THR A 180 -18.38 5.09 -2.40
C THR A 180 -19.39 4.20 -1.67
N ALA A 181 -20.51 3.87 -2.32
CA ALA A 181 -21.53 3.00 -1.72
C ALA A 181 -20.99 1.60 -1.40
N LEU A 182 -20.18 1.01 -2.30
CA LEU A 182 -19.52 -0.28 -2.08
C LEU A 182 -18.39 -0.22 -1.04
N HIS A 183 -17.78 0.96 -0.83
CA HIS A 183 -16.83 1.15 0.25
C HIS A 183 -17.52 1.20 1.61
N GLU A 184 -18.65 1.90 1.71
CA GLU A 184 -19.44 2.04 2.95
C GLU A 184 -20.20 0.74 3.29
N ARG A 185 -20.67 0.02 2.27
CA ARG A 185 -21.40 -1.25 2.41
C ARG A 185 -20.78 -2.33 1.52
N PRO A 186 -19.67 -2.91 1.94
CA PRO A 186 -18.92 -3.87 1.13
C PRO A 186 -19.67 -5.20 0.93
N ASP A 187 -20.66 -5.50 1.75
CA ASP A 187 -21.57 -6.64 1.63
C ASP A 187 -22.67 -6.45 0.56
N ASP A 188 -22.83 -5.23 0.03
CA ASP A 188 -23.80 -4.94 -1.02
C ASP A 188 -23.53 -5.79 -2.28
N ASN A 189 -24.51 -6.60 -2.66
CA ASN A 189 -24.47 -7.50 -3.81
C ASN A 189 -25.20 -6.96 -5.04
N ALA A 190 -25.60 -5.66 -5.04
CA ALA A 190 -26.24 -5.02 -6.19
C ALA A 190 -25.46 -5.30 -7.48
N THR A 191 -26.19 -5.65 -8.53
CA THR A 191 -25.63 -5.92 -9.85
C THR A 191 -25.38 -4.63 -10.63
N VAL A 192 -24.68 -4.73 -11.77
CA VAL A 192 -24.53 -3.57 -12.67
C VAL A 192 -25.89 -3.08 -13.16
N ALA A 193 -26.86 -4.00 -13.38
CA ALA A 193 -28.21 -3.65 -13.79
C ALA A 193 -28.94 -2.85 -12.70
N ASP A 194 -28.84 -3.26 -11.44
CA ASP A 194 -29.44 -2.53 -10.31
C ASP A 194 -28.86 -1.10 -10.21
N TRP A 195 -27.56 -0.96 -10.35
CA TRP A 195 -26.89 0.34 -10.40
C TRP A 195 -27.32 1.15 -11.63
N GLY A 196 -27.53 0.49 -12.77
CA GLY A 196 -28.07 1.13 -13.97
C GLY A 196 -29.42 1.78 -13.73
N VAL A 197 -30.35 1.05 -13.12
CA VAL A 197 -31.67 1.55 -12.73
C VAL A 197 -31.54 2.72 -11.75
N GLN A 198 -30.74 2.56 -10.69
CA GLN A 198 -30.57 3.57 -9.65
C GLN A 198 -30.00 4.90 -10.17
N LEU A 199 -29.06 4.83 -11.12
CA LEU A 199 -28.39 6.00 -11.69
C LEU A 199 -29.03 6.52 -12.98
N GLY A 200 -30.06 5.84 -13.51
CA GLY A 200 -30.66 6.18 -14.78
C GLY A 200 -29.69 6.02 -15.96
N VAL A 201 -28.80 5.02 -15.91
CA VAL A 201 -27.75 4.79 -16.89
C VAL A 201 -27.79 3.36 -17.39
N ASP A 202 -27.59 3.17 -18.69
CA ASP A 202 -27.51 1.84 -19.29
C ASP A 202 -26.35 1.00 -18.70
N GLU A 203 -26.59 -0.26 -18.44
CA GLU A 203 -25.64 -1.21 -17.87
C GLU A 203 -24.32 -1.28 -18.66
N LYS A 204 -24.42 -1.31 -20.02
CA LYS A 204 -23.23 -1.37 -20.88
C LYS A 204 -22.38 -0.12 -20.74
N THR A 205 -23.00 1.03 -20.46
CA THR A 205 -22.28 2.28 -20.19
C THR A 205 -21.49 2.19 -18.92
N ILE A 206 -22.07 1.67 -17.82
CA ILE A 206 -21.35 1.46 -16.54
C ILE A 206 -20.18 0.50 -16.74
N GLN A 207 -20.40 -0.64 -17.39
CA GLN A 207 -19.35 -1.62 -17.66
C GLN A 207 -18.21 -1.05 -18.50
N ARG A 208 -18.53 -0.29 -19.55
CA ARG A 208 -17.55 0.38 -20.41
C ARG A 208 -16.73 1.41 -19.64
N LEU A 209 -17.37 2.20 -18.80
CA LEU A 209 -16.71 3.22 -17.97
C LEU A 209 -15.77 2.57 -16.94
N PHE A 210 -16.18 1.52 -16.22
CA PHE A 210 -15.29 0.79 -15.32
C PHE A 210 -14.04 0.31 -16.04
N ARG A 211 -14.18 -0.34 -17.19
CA ARG A 211 -13.03 -0.79 -17.98
C ARG A 211 -12.13 0.35 -18.43
N LYS A 212 -12.74 1.46 -18.89
CA LYS A 212 -11.98 2.62 -19.38
C LYS A 212 -11.17 3.30 -18.28
N GLU A 213 -11.76 3.50 -17.10
CA GLU A 213 -11.13 4.32 -16.05
C GLU A 213 -10.30 3.51 -15.04
N THR A 214 -10.68 2.26 -14.80
CA THR A 214 -10.01 1.42 -13.80
C THR A 214 -9.22 0.25 -14.38
N GLY A 215 -9.40 -0.05 -15.66
CA GLY A 215 -8.87 -1.25 -16.31
C GLY A 215 -9.60 -2.55 -15.90
N MET A 216 -10.63 -2.46 -15.06
CA MET A 216 -11.34 -3.61 -14.46
C MET A 216 -12.80 -3.64 -14.90
N THR A 217 -13.42 -4.82 -14.87
CA THR A 217 -14.88 -4.91 -14.85
C THR A 217 -15.41 -4.46 -13.49
N PHE A 218 -16.69 -4.12 -13.40
CA PHE A 218 -17.34 -3.82 -12.11
C PHE A 218 -17.14 -4.94 -11.08
N GLY A 219 -17.35 -6.19 -11.48
CA GLY A 219 -17.17 -7.34 -10.58
C GLY A 219 -15.73 -7.50 -10.08
N GLN A 220 -14.73 -7.30 -10.96
CA GLN A 220 -13.32 -7.32 -10.58
C GLN A 220 -12.98 -6.18 -9.62
N TRP A 221 -13.49 -4.96 -9.90
CA TRP A 221 -13.25 -3.80 -9.04
C TRP A 221 -13.87 -4.02 -7.65
N ARG A 222 -15.14 -4.50 -7.58
CA ARG A 222 -15.82 -4.83 -6.30
C ARG A 222 -15.06 -5.89 -5.51
N GLN A 223 -14.62 -6.97 -6.18
CA GLN A 223 -13.83 -8.01 -5.52
C GLN A 223 -12.51 -7.45 -4.98
N GLN A 224 -11.83 -6.60 -5.75
CA GLN A 224 -10.58 -5.95 -5.33
C GLN A 224 -10.82 -5.01 -4.15
N ALA A 225 -11.88 -4.20 -4.17
CA ALA A 225 -12.26 -3.32 -3.06
C ALA A 225 -12.52 -4.11 -1.77
N ARG A 226 -13.30 -5.19 -1.84
CA ARG A 226 -13.52 -6.11 -0.70
C ARG A 226 -12.22 -6.69 -0.16
N LEU A 227 -11.32 -7.07 -1.06
CA LEU A 227 -10.02 -7.64 -0.69
C LEU A 227 -9.15 -6.61 0.07
N MET A 228 -9.11 -5.35 -0.39
CA MET A 228 -8.38 -4.28 0.30
C MET A 228 -8.95 -4.03 1.71
N GLN A 229 -10.27 -3.97 1.85
CA GLN A 229 -10.91 -3.84 3.16
C GLN A 229 -10.66 -5.06 4.06
N ALA A 230 -10.64 -6.27 3.49
CA ALA A 230 -10.30 -7.47 4.24
C ALA A 230 -8.91 -7.36 4.87
N LEU A 231 -7.91 -6.91 4.11
CA LEU A 231 -6.55 -6.73 4.60
C LEU A 231 -6.49 -5.72 5.76
N GLU A 232 -7.21 -4.61 5.64
CA GLU A 232 -7.28 -3.57 6.69
C GLU A 232 -7.90 -4.13 7.99
N ARG A 233 -9.05 -4.80 7.89
CA ARG A 233 -9.74 -5.36 9.05
C ARG A 233 -8.96 -6.47 9.74
N ILE A 234 -8.31 -7.34 8.96
CA ILE A 234 -7.44 -8.39 9.49
C ILE A 234 -6.21 -7.78 10.18
N ALA A 235 -5.60 -6.73 9.61
CA ALA A 235 -4.48 -6.03 10.22
C ALA A 235 -4.85 -5.37 11.57
N LEU A 236 -6.10 -4.96 11.73
CA LEU A 236 -6.68 -4.47 12.99
C LEU A 236 -7.03 -5.58 14.00
N GLY A 237 -6.83 -6.85 13.61
CA GLY A 237 -7.06 -8.00 14.49
C GLY A 237 -8.50 -8.51 14.50
N GLU A 238 -9.34 -8.10 13.56
CA GLU A 238 -10.71 -8.64 13.45
C GLU A 238 -10.67 -10.14 13.11
N ARG A 239 -11.63 -10.89 13.66
CA ARG A 239 -11.71 -12.34 13.41
C ARG A 239 -12.10 -12.59 11.95
N ILE A 240 -11.47 -13.57 11.33
CA ILE A 240 -11.69 -13.91 9.90
C ILE A 240 -13.18 -14.20 9.59
N ILE A 241 -13.91 -14.79 10.54
CA ILE A 241 -15.34 -15.05 10.36
C ILE A 241 -16.16 -13.76 10.27
N ASP A 242 -15.83 -12.76 11.09
CA ASP A 242 -16.52 -11.47 11.12
C ASP A 242 -16.18 -10.66 9.84
N VAL A 243 -14.90 -10.70 9.43
CA VAL A 243 -14.44 -10.07 8.18
C VAL A 243 -15.17 -10.68 6.98
N ALA A 244 -15.27 -12.01 6.88
CA ALA A 244 -15.94 -12.68 5.78
C ALA A 244 -17.43 -12.26 5.68
N GLY A 245 -18.14 -12.27 6.81
CA GLY A 245 -19.55 -11.85 6.86
C GLY A 245 -19.75 -10.39 6.47
N ALA A 246 -18.97 -9.50 7.05
CA ALA A 246 -19.03 -8.05 6.77
C ALA A 246 -18.68 -7.66 5.33
N LEU A 247 -17.98 -8.54 4.61
CA LEU A 247 -17.63 -8.33 3.19
C LEU A 247 -18.62 -9.06 2.23
N GLY A 248 -19.70 -9.64 2.76
CA GLY A 248 -20.73 -10.29 1.96
C GLY A 248 -20.31 -11.63 1.37
N TYR A 249 -19.46 -12.39 2.07
CA TYR A 249 -19.17 -13.78 1.71
C TYR A 249 -20.11 -14.74 2.43
N ASP A 250 -20.66 -15.71 1.71
CA ASP A 250 -21.62 -16.71 2.23
C ASP A 250 -21.01 -17.58 3.34
N SER A 251 -19.69 -17.73 3.36
CA SER A 251 -19.00 -18.48 4.40
C SER A 251 -17.53 -18.04 4.57
N PRO A 252 -16.94 -18.27 5.76
CA PRO A 252 -15.52 -18.07 5.99
C PRO A 252 -14.63 -18.89 5.05
N SER A 253 -15.11 -20.09 4.65
CA SER A 253 -14.39 -20.96 3.70
C SER A 253 -14.36 -20.39 2.30
N ALA A 254 -15.44 -19.78 1.82
CA ALA A 254 -15.49 -19.09 0.53
C ALA A 254 -14.51 -17.90 0.52
N PHE A 255 -14.51 -17.10 1.58
CA PHE A 255 -13.57 -16.02 1.76
C PHE A 255 -12.10 -16.51 1.78
N ALA A 256 -11.79 -17.55 2.59
CA ALA A 256 -10.42 -18.09 2.70
C ALA A 256 -9.93 -18.65 1.36
N SER A 257 -10.79 -19.31 0.59
CA SER A 257 -10.47 -19.83 -0.74
C SER A 257 -10.17 -18.71 -1.75
N MET A 258 -10.98 -17.65 -1.75
CA MET A 258 -10.75 -16.46 -2.57
C MET A 258 -9.42 -15.79 -2.17
N PHE A 259 -9.19 -15.57 -0.88
CA PHE A 259 -7.99 -14.95 -0.35
C PHE A 259 -6.73 -15.75 -0.71
N LYS A 260 -6.76 -17.08 -0.53
CA LYS A 260 -5.65 -17.97 -0.91
C LYS A 260 -5.36 -17.94 -2.41
N ARG A 261 -6.40 -17.89 -3.25
CA ARG A 261 -6.22 -17.76 -4.71
C ARG A 261 -5.51 -16.45 -5.07
N GLN A 262 -5.78 -15.37 -4.34
CA GLN A 262 -5.23 -14.03 -4.63
C GLN A 262 -3.81 -13.84 -4.07
N PHE A 263 -3.53 -14.39 -2.89
CA PHE A 263 -2.27 -14.15 -2.16
C PHE A 263 -1.38 -15.38 -1.99
N GLY A 264 -1.82 -16.56 -2.44
CA GLY A 264 -1.09 -17.81 -2.30
C GLY A 264 -1.13 -18.43 -0.91
N THR A 265 -1.67 -17.73 0.10
CA THR A 265 -1.72 -18.15 1.49
C THR A 265 -3.08 -17.84 2.12
N THR A 266 -3.39 -18.44 3.27
CA THR A 266 -4.66 -18.21 3.97
C THR A 266 -4.64 -16.89 4.74
N PRO A 267 -5.82 -16.27 5.02
CA PRO A 267 -5.89 -15.03 5.80
C PRO A 267 -5.20 -15.10 7.15
N SER A 268 -5.32 -16.25 7.85
CA SER A 268 -4.72 -16.46 9.17
C SER A 268 -3.19 -16.59 9.17
N GLN A 269 -2.58 -16.87 8.02
CA GLN A 269 -1.14 -17.00 7.86
C GLN A 269 -0.49 -15.72 7.27
N PHE A 270 -1.30 -14.85 6.69
CA PHE A 270 -0.83 -13.73 5.88
C PHE A 270 -0.11 -12.63 6.68
N PHE A 271 -0.51 -12.42 7.95
CA PHE A 271 0.06 -11.40 8.86
C PHE A 271 0.95 -11.99 9.98
N ARG A 272 1.28 -13.29 9.92
CA ARG A 272 2.15 -13.96 10.91
C ARG A 272 3.63 -13.79 10.63
#